data_c9e889aa1391855fda885fa0b9ee9450
#
_entry.id   c9e889aa1391855fda885fa0b9ee9450
#
_cell.length_a   1.000
_cell.length_b   1.000
_cell.length_c   1.000
_cell.angle_alpha   90.00
_cell.angle_beta   90.00
_cell.angle_gamma   90.00
#
_symmetry.space_group_name_H-M   'P 1'
#
loop_
_entity.id
_entity.type
_entity.pdbx_description
1 polymer ?
#
loop_
_entity_poly.entity_id
_entity_poly.type
_entity_poly.pdbx_seq_one_letter_code
_entity_poly.pdbx_strand_id
1 'polypeptide(L)'
;MNTESPLKGKTILAVDDEPDVLDTLEELLDMCRVVKKSNYEDAVAYLNNESPDLAILDIMGVNGFDLLERCVAKKIDAVMLTANAFSLESLKKSLDLGARAYLPKEKMADIVSFLEDVVTMEHGENWQRLFNRLGGLLNATFGADWNKDLIEIGPFIVPE
;
A
#
# COMPACT_ATOMS: atom_id res chain seq x y z
N MET A 1 26.72 -8.45 12.55
CA MET A 1 25.72 -7.39 12.46
C MET A 1 24.39 -7.99 12.02
N ASN A 2 23.34 -7.64 12.72
CA ASN A 2 22.03 -8.17 12.40
C ASN A 2 21.45 -7.47 11.18
N THR A 3 21.15 -8.24 10.13
CA THR A 3 20.59 -7.71 8.89
C THR A 3 19.14 -8.17 8.68
N GLU A 4 18.48 -8.59 9.76
CA GLU A 4 17.09 -9.01 9.65
C GLU A 4 16.19 -7.86 9.21
N SER A 5 15.21 -8.20 8.36
CA SER A 5 14.22 -7.25 7.92
C SER A 5 13.34 -6.78 9.09
N PRO A 6 13.00 -5.49 9.16
CA PRO A 6 12.04 -5.02 10.16
C PRO A 6 10.66 -5.65 9.99
N LEU A 7 10.41 -6.33 8.87
CA LEU A 7 9.14 -7.03 8.63
C LEU A 7 9.09 -8.43 9.24
N LYS A 8 10.24 -8.98 9.66
CA LYS A 8 10.30 -10.36 10.16
C LYS A 8 9.30 -10.59 11.28
N GLY A 9 8.48 -11.62 11.13
CA GLY A 9 7.50 -12.00 12.13
C GLY A 9 6.21 -11.18 12.14
N LYS A 10 6.12 -10.15 11.29
CA LYS A 10 4.90 -9.34 11.24
C LYS A 10 3.78 -10.06 10.50
N THR A 11 2.56 -9.79 10.93
CA THR A 11 1.36 -10.32 10.28
C THR A 11 0.87 -9.30 9.26
N ILE A 12 0.70 -9.74 8.03
CA ILE A 12 0.26 -8.88 6.94
C ILE A 12 -1.03 -9.45 6.36
N LEU A 13 -2.08 -8.62 6.34
CA LEU A 13 -3.33 -8.95 5.66
C LEU A 13 -3.19 -8.54 4.20
N ALA A 14 -3.34 -9.50 3.29
CA ALA A 14 -3.33 -9.22 1.85
C ALA A 14 -4.71 -9.51 1.28
N VAL A 15 -5.33 -8.50 0.65
CA VAL A 15 -6.67 -8.61 0.09
C VAL A 15 -6.64 -8.29 -1.39
N ASP A 16 -6.99 -9.28 -2.22
CA ASP A 16 -6.98 -9.14 -3.67
C ASP A 16 -7.86 -10.25 -4.24
N ASP A 17 -8.68 -9.96 -5.24
CA ASP A 17 -9.53 -10.97 -5.85
C ASP A 17 -8.79 -11.86 -6.84
N GLU A 18 -7.52 -11.58 -7.12
CA GLU A 18 -6.68 -12.40 -7.99
C GLU A 18 -5.81 -13.34 -7.13
N PRO A 19 -6.06 -14.67 -7.16
CA PRO A 19 -5.28 -15.60 -6.33
C PRO A 19 -3.78 -15.56 -6.63
N ASP A 20 -3.41 -15.34 -7.87
CA ASP A 20 -2.00 -15.30 -8.26
C ASP A 20 -1.26 -14.14 -7.57
N VAL A 21 -1.94 -13.01 -7.37
CA VAL A 21 -1.35 -11.86 -6.66
C VAL A 21 -1.13 -12.22 -5.19
N LEU A 22 -2.12 -12.86 -4.56
CA LEU A 22 -2.01 -13.27 -3.17
C LEU A 22 -0.87 -14.27 -2.97
N ASP A 23 -0.74 -15.24 -3.86
CA ASP A 23 0.33 -16.23 -3.78
C ASP A 23 1.70 -15.61 -3.99
N THR A 24 1.80 -14.66 -4.92
CA THR A 24 3.05 -13.95 -5.17
C THR A 24 3.47 -13.12 -3.95
N LEU A 25 2.52 -12.43 -3.33
CA LEU A 25 2.80 -11.67 -2.13
C LEU A 25 3.29 -12.57 -0.99
N GLU A 26 2.66 -13.72 -0.83
CA GLU A 26 3.07 -14.68 0.19
C GLU A 26 4.51 -15.16 -0.04
N GLU A 27 4.87 -15.45 -1.28
CA GLU A 27 6.23 -15.86 -1.64
C GLU A 27 7.25 -14.74 -1.39
N LEU A 28 6.93 -13.52 -1.80
CA LEU A 28 7.83 -12.38 -1.63
C LEU A 28 8.02 -12.00 -0.16
N LEU A 29 6.99 -12.23 0.66
CA LEU A 29 6.99 -11.85 2.06
C LEU A 29 7.16 -13.09 2.97
N ASP A 30 8.08 -13.96 2.60
CA ASP A 30 8.29 -15.24 3.29
C ASP A 30 8.77 -15.08 4.74
N MET A 31 9.30 -13.91 5.11
CA MET A 31 9.69 -13.62 6.49
C MET A 31 8.49 -13.18 7.36
N CYS A 32 7.33 -12.99 6.75
CA CYS A 32 6.12 -12.52 7.42
C CYS A 32 5.08 -13.63 7.51
N ARG A 33 4.07 -13.42 8.33
CA ARG A 33 2.87 -14.23 8.31
C ARG A 33 1.85 -13.52 7.43
N VAL A 34 1.58 -14.05 6.25
CA VAL A 34 0.63 -13.45 5.30
C VAL A 34 -0.72 -14.12 5.45
N VAL A 35 -1.74 -13.32 5.74
CA VAL A 35 -3.14 -13.77 5.79
C VAL A 35 -3.81 -13.30 4.51
N LYS A 36 -4.22 -14.25 3.68
CA LYS A 36 -4.79 -13.97 2.35
C LYS A 36 -6.31 -13.97 2.41
N LYS A 37 -6.93 -12.91 1.89
CA LYS A 37 -8.38 -12.84 1.72
C LYS A 37 -8.68 -12.41 0.29
N SER A 38 -9.63 -13.08 -0.35
CA SER A 38 -9.91 -12.85 -1.76
C SER A 38 -11.16 -12.02 -2.01
N ASN A 39 -11.84 -11.58 -0.95
CA ASN A 39 -13.06 -10.78 -1.09
C ASN A 39 -13.23 -9.84 0.10
N TYR A 40 -14.10 -8.86 -0.08
CA TYR A 40 -14.36 -7.84 0.91
C TYR A 40 -14.90 -8.42 2.23
N GLU A 41 -15.89 -9.31 2.13
CA GLU A 41 -16.58 -9.84 3.32
C GLU A 41 -15.64 -10.58 4.25
N ASP A 42 -14.76 -11.40 3.69
CA ASP A 42 -13.79 -12.15 4.48
C ASP A 42 -12.74 -11.23 5.10
N ALA A 43 -12.34 -10.19 4.37
CA ALA A 43 -11.40 -9.20 4.90
C ALA A 43 -12.00 -8.42 6.06
N VAL A 44 -13.27 -8.01 5.95
CA VAL A 44 -13.97 -7.31 7.03
C VAL A 44 -14.10 -8.22 8.26
N ALA A 45 -14.49 -9.47 8.06
CA ALA A 45 -14.60 -10.43 9.15
C ALA A 45 -13.27 -10.60 9.89
N TYR A 46 -12.19 -10.69 9.13
CA TYR A 46 -10.85 -10.78 9.71
C TYR A 46 -10.53 -9.54 10.55
N LEU A 47 -10.74 -8.34 9.99
CA LEU A 47 -10.43 -7.08 10.66
C LEU A 47 -11.31 -6.84 11.90
N ASN A 48 -12.52 -7.40 11.93
CA ASN A 48 -13.38 -7.29 13.13
C ASN A 48 -12.83 -8.10 14.29
N ASN A 49 -12.05 -9.15 14.03
CA ASN A 49 -11.57 -10.06 15.07
C ASN A 49 -10.06 -9.99 15.31
N GLU A 50 -9.32 -9.48 14.33
CA GLU A 50 -7.85 -9.50 14.37
C GLU A 50 -7.29 -8.12 13.98
N SER A 51 -6.06 -7.86 14.40
CA SER A 51 -5.36 -6.63 14.03
C SER A 51 -4.00 -6.99 13.45
N PRO A 52 -3.89 -7.06 12.11
CA PRO A 52 -2.59 -7.30 11.49
C PRO A 52 -1.66 -6.09 11.69
N ASP A 53 -0.36 -6.31 11.54
CA ASP A 53 0.61 -5.22 11.61
C ASP A 53 0.54 -4.31 10.38
N LEU A 54 0.23 -4.89 9.23
CA LEU A 54 0.12 -4.18 7.96
C LEU A 54 -1.00 -4.79 7.12
N ALA A 55 -1.54 -3.99 6.20
CA ALA A 55 -2.49 -4.50 5.21
C ALA A 55 -2.06 -4.07 3.81
N ILE A 56 -2.20 -4.97 2.85
CA ILE A 56 -1.99 -4.69 1.42
C ILE A 56 -3.34 -4.89 0.76
N LEU A 57 -3.88 -3.83 0.18
CA LEU A 57 -5.25 -3.81 -0.30
C LEU A 57 -5.32 -3.49 -1.79
N ASP A 58 -5.98 -4.35 -2.55
CA ASP A 58 -6.34 -4.07 -3.94
C ASP A 58 -7.47 -3.04 -3.95
N ILE A 59 -7.44 -2.09 -4.88
CA ILE A 59 -8.46 -1.05 -4.95
C ILE A 59 -9.76 -1.59 -5.54
N MET A 60 -9.65 -2.27 -6.68
CA MET A 60 -10.81 -2.80 -7.40
C MET A 60 -11.10 -4.23 -6.98
N GLY A 61 -12.35 -4.64 -7.06
CA GLY A 61 -12.73 -6.04 -6.82
C GLY A 61 -12.97 -6.40 -5.36
N VAL A 62 -12.36 -5.70 -4.42
CA VAL A 62 -12.50 -5.98 -2.98
C VAL A 62 -12.92 -4.75 -2.17
N ASN A 63 -13.34 -3.69 -2.84
CA ASN A 63 -13.71 -2.42 -2.18
C ASN A 63 -12.59 -1.90 -1.29
N GLY A 64 -11.40 -1.77 -1.91
CA GLY A 64 -10.17 -1.45 -1.18
C GLY A 64 -10.19 -0.15 -0.41
N PHE A 65 -10.90 0.87 -0.89
CA PHE A 65 -10.96 2.16 -0.17
C PHE A 65 -11.75 2.04 1.14
N ASP A 66 -12.82 1.24 1.17
CA ASP A 66 -13.55 1.01 2.41
C ASP A 66 -12.68 0.23 3.41
N LEU A 67 -11.95 -0.78 2.91
CA LEU A 67 -11.02 -1.54 3.75
C LEU A 67 -9.91 -0.63 4.29
N LEU A 68 -9.43 0.31 3.47
CA LEU A 68 -8.44 1.29 3.90
C LEU A 68 -8.98 2.14 5.06
N GLU A 69 -10.20 2.64 4.95
CA GLU A 69 -10.82 3.42 6.01
C GLU A 69 -10.93 2.62 7.31
N ARG A 70 -11.28 1.34 7.21
CA ARG A 70 -11.36 0.46 8.38
C ARG A 70 -9.99 0.25 9.02
N CYS A 71 -8.95 0.07 8.21
CA CYS A 71 -7.59 -0.09 8.71
C CYS A 71 -7.12 1.18 9.41
N VAL A 72 -7.32 2.34 8.80
CA VAL A 72 -6.92 3.62 9.38
C VAL A 72 -7.64 3.87 10.71
N ALA A 73 -8.93 3.56 10.78
CA ALA A 73 -9.70 3.71 12.03
C ALA A 73 -9.14 2.82 13.15
N LYS A 74 -8.57 1.68 12.82
CA LYS A 74 -7.94 0.76 13.77
C LYS A 74 -6.45 1.02 13.96
N LYS A 75 -5.91 2.04 13.32
CA LYS A 75 -4.47 2.39 13.34
C LYS A 75 -3.59 1.29 12.77
N ILE A 76 -4.09 0.62 11.74
CA ILE A 76 -3.34 -0.39 10.99
C ILE A 76 -2.77 0.29 9.74
N ASP A 77 -1.46 0.20 9.54
CA ASP A 77 -0.83 0.76 8.35
C ASP A 77 -1.26 -0.04 7.11
N ALA A 78 -1.77 0.66 6.10
CA ALA A 78 -2.27 0.04 4.89
C ALA A 78 -1.62 0.61 3.65
N VAL A 79 -1.34 -0.28 2.70
CA VAL A 79 -0.74 0.04 1.41
C VAL A 79 -1.72 -0.36 0.32
N MET A 80 -1.95 0.54 -0.64
CA MET A 80 -2.80 0.24 -1.79
C MET A 80 -1.96 -0.36 -2.92
N LEU A 81 -2.46 -1.44 -3.50
CA LEU A 81 -1.79 -2.14 -4.62
C LEU A 81 -2.79 -2.22 -5.77
N THR A 82 -2.44 -1.70 -6.93
CA THR A 82 -3.42 -1.56 -8.02
C THR A 82 -2.83 -1.86 -9.39
N ALA A 83 -3.65 -2.48 -10.25
CA ALA A 83 -3.34 -2.68 -11.67
C ALA A 83 -4.13 -1.72 -12.54
N ASN A 84 -5.46 -1.89 -12.52
CA ASN A 84 -6.34 -1.18 -13.43
C ASN A 84 -6.84 0.17 -12.92
N ALA A 85 -6.68 0.40 -11.63
CA ALA A 85 -7.09 1.65 -11.00
C ALA A 85 -5.92 2.61 -10.76
N PHE A 86 -4.79 2.39 -11.45
CA PHE A 86 -3.63 3.26 -11.33
C PHE A 86 -3.90 4.57 -12.05
N SER A 87 -4.38 5.56 -11.29
CA SER A 87 -4.76 6.86 -11.78
C SER A 87 -4.41 7.94 -10.75
N LEU A 88 -4.34 9.18 -11.20
CA LEU A 88 -4.08 10.30 -10.31
C LEU A 88 -5.21 10.45 -9.28
N GLU A 89 -6.44 10.22 -9.69
CA GLU A 89 -7.60 10.26 -8.80
C GLU A 89 -7.50 9.22 -7.68
N SER A 90 -7.14 7.98 -8.03
CA SER A 90 -6.96 6.91 -7.04
C SER A 90 -5.79 7.21 -6.11
N LEU A 91 -4.72 7.77 -6.63
CA LEU A 91 -3.56 8.16 -5.84
C LEU A 91 -3.96 9.23 -4.81
N LYS A 92 -4.68 10.27 -5.26
CA LYS A 92 -5.15 11.33 -4.36
C LYS A 92 -6.07 10.79 -3.28
N LYS A 93 -7.00 9.92 -3.67
CA LYS A 93 -7.95 9.33 -2.72
C LYS A 93 -7.22 8.48 -1.69
N SER A 94 -6.23 7.70 -2.11
CA SER A 94 -5.42 6.89 -1.19
C SER A 94 -4.70 7.76 -0.16
N LEU A 95 -4.09 8.86 -0.63
CA LEU A 95 -3.42 9.82 0.25
C LEU A 95 -4.40 10.44 1.25
N ASP A 96 -5.53 10.90 0.74
CA ASP A 96 -6.55 11.59 1.55
C ASP A 96 -7.13 10.69 2.63
N LEU A 97 -7.31 9.41 2.34
CA LEU A 97 -7.85 8.44 3.28
C LEU A 97 -6.81 7.90 4.28
N GLY A 98 -5.54 8.24 4.09
CA GLY A 98 -4.50 7.88 5.05
C GLY A 98 -3.67 6.65 4.72
N ALA A 99 -3.67 6.20 3.47
CA ALA A 99 -2.80 5.10 3.07
C ALA A 99 -1.33 5.47 3.27
N ARG A 100 -0.50 4.48 3.62
CA ARG A 100 0.93 4.69 3.80
C ARG A 100 1.69 4.63 2.48
N ALA A 101 1.13 3.98 1.47
CA ALA A 101 1.73 3.92 0.14
C ALA A 101 0.69 3.52 -0.90
N TYR A 102 1.04 3.73 -2.17
CA TYR A 102 0.19 3.42 -3.31
C TYR A 102 1.11 2.87 -4.39
N LEU A 103 0.96 1.61 -4.75
CA LEU A 103 1.88 0.91 -5.64
C LEU A 103 1.17 0.29 -6.83
N PRO A 104 1.73 0.42 -8.03
CA PRO A 104 1.24 -0.35 -9.16
C PRO A 104 1.68 -1.82 -9.00
N LYS A 105 0.82 -2.76 -9.42
CA LYS A 105 1.13 -4.19 -9.33
C LYS A 105 2.41 -4.56 -10.11
N GLU A 106 2.77 -3.80 -11.12
CA GLU A 106 4.02 -4.02 -11.87
C GLU A 106 5.28 -3.81 -11.01
N LYS A 107 5.15 -3.13 -9.87
CA LYS A 107 6.24 -2.93 -8.92
C LYS A 107 6.18 -3.88 -7.73
N MET A 108 5.32 -4.90 -7.79
CA MET A 108 5.12 -5.85 -6.68
C MET A 108 6.40 -6.60 -6.30
N ALA A 109 7.31 -6.81 -7.26
CA ALA A 109 8.57 -7.48 -6.97
C ALA A 109 9.40 -6.75 -5.90
N ASP A 110 9.20 -5.45 -5.74
CA ASP A 110 9.90 -4.61 -4.76
C ASP A 110 9.11 -4.41 -3.47
N ILE A 111 8.05 -5.20 -3.25
CA ILE A 111 7.13 -4.98 -2.12
C ILE A 111 7.84 -4.97 -0.76
N VAL A 112 8.83 -5.84 -0.56
CA VAL A 112 9.56 -5.90 0.71
C VAL A 112 10.17 -4.55 1.03
N SER A 113 10.87 -3.96 0.08
CA SER A 113 11.53 -2.66 0.26
C SER A 113 10.52 -1.55 0.56
N PHE A 114 9.39 -1.54 -0.15
CA PHE A 114 8.34 -0.54 0.09
C PHE A 114 7.74 -0.69 1.48
N LEU A 115 7.48 -1.91 1.92
CA LEU A 115 6.91 -2.15 3.25
C LEU A 115 7.92 -1.85 4.36
N GLU A 116 9.20 -2.09 4.13
CA GLU A 116 10.23 -1.71 5.07
C GLU A 116 10.23 -0.21 5.32
N ASP A 117 10.05 0.57 4.26
CA ASP A 117 9.92 2.03 4.38
C ASP A 117 8.69 2.41 5.22
N VAL A 118 7.57 1.70 5.02
CA VAL A 118 6.34 1.97 5.77
C VAL A 118 6.55 1.80 7.27
N VAL A 119 7.26 0.76 7.69
CA VAL A 119 7.43 0.46 9.12
C VAL A 119 8.57 1.23 9.77
N THR A 120 9.46 1.83 9.00
CA THR A 120 10.63 2.53 9.54
C THR A 120 10.59 4.05 9.38
N MET A 121 9.73 4.57 8.54
CA MET A 121 9.63 5.99 8.24
C MET A 121 8.32 6.59 8.74
N GLU A 122 8.33 7.89 9.02
CA GLU A 122 7.12 8.62 9.30
C GLU A 122 6.29 8.76 8.02
N HIS A 123 5.00 9.03 8.17
CA HIS A 123 4.04 9.06 7.05
C HIS A 123 4.49 9.99 5.91
N GLY A 124 4.84 11.23 6.24
CA GLY A 124 5.25 12.20 5.24
C GLY A 124 6.52 11.81 4.51
N GLU A 125 7.53 11.33 5.26
CA GLU A 125 8.78 10.86 4.68
C GLU A 125 8.56 9.67 3.76
N ASN A 126 7.68 8.77 4.16
CA ASN A 126 7.37 7.57 3.38
C ASN A 126 6.78 7.96 2.02
N TRP A 127 5.82 8.88 1.98
CA TRP A 127 5.22 9.33 0.73
C TRP A 127 6.22 10.07 -0.15
N GLN A 128 7.06 10.91 0.46
CA GLN A 128 8.07 11.65 -0.30
C GLN A 128 9.07 10.69 -0.96
N ARG A 129 9.52 9.69 -0.20
CA ARG A 129 10.42 8.68 -0.75
C ARG A 129 9.75 7.86 -1.85
N LEU A 130 8.48 7.52 -1.67
CA LEU A 130 7.69 6.79 -2.66
C LEU A 130 7.62 7.58 -3.98
N PHE A 131 7.31 8.87 -3.90
CA PHE A 131 7.27 9.71 -5.10
C PHE A 131 8.63 9.76 -5.80
N ASN A 132 9.70 9.82 -5.03
CA ASN A 132 11.05 9.79 -5.61
C ASN A 132 11.32 8.46 -6.33
N ARG A 133 10.94 7.35 -5.73
CA ARG A 133 11.18 6.02 -6.28
C ARG A 133 10.32 5.75 -7.51
N LEU A 134 9.10 6.28 -7.56
CA LEU A 134 8.15 6.07 -8.65
C LEU A 134 8.08 7.25 -9.62
N GLY A 135 8.93 8.27 -9.44
CA GLY A 135 8.85 9.51 -10.22
C GLY A 135 8.82 9.31 -11.73
N GLY A 136 9.67 8.43 -12.25
CA GLY A 136 9.71 8.15 -13.68
C GLY A 136 8.40 7.53 -14.18
N LEU A 137 7.86 6.58 -13.43
CA LEU A 137 6.59 5.93 -13.77
C LEU A 137 5.43 6.93 -13.67
N LEU A 138 5.42 7.74 -12.62
CA LEU A 138 4.36 8.73 -12.42
C LEU A 138 4.37 9.78 -13.54
N ASN A 139 5.56 10.24 -13.95
CA ASN A 139 5.69 11.17 -15.07
C ASN A 139 5.21 10.53 -16.37
N ALA A 140 5.55 9.28 -16.61
CA ALA A 140 5.15 8.56 -17.82
C ALA A 140 3.65 8.33 -17.88
N THR A 141 3.01 8.11 -16.73
CA THR A 141 1.58 7.80 -16.64
C THR A 141 0.70 9.06 -16.62
N PHE A 142 1.11 10.08 -15.86
CA PHE A 142 0.28 11.26 -15.57
C PHE A 142 0.81 12.55 -16.20
N GLY A 143 1.98 12.52 -16.85
CA GLY A 143 2.64 13.71 -17.36
C GLY A 143 3.54 14.36 -16.31
N ALA A 144 4.41 15.27 -16.74
CA ALA A 144 5.44 15.86 -15.87
C ALA A 144 4.87 16.75 -14.75
N ASP A 145 3.64 17.19 -14.88
CA ASP A 145 3.02 18.12 -13.93
C ASP A 145 2.12 17.44 -12.90
N TRP A 146 2.16 16.12 -12.80
CA TRP A 146 1.26 15.36 -11.92
C TRP A 146 1.30 15.83 -10.46
N ASN A 147 2.48 16.20 -9.97
CA ASN A 147 2.65 16.58 -8.56
C ASN A 147 2.02 17.92 -8.19
N LYS A 148 1.72 18.77 -9.17
CA LYS A 148 1.05 20.04 -8.90
C LYS A 148 -0.33 19.83 -8.29
N ASP A 149 -1.02 18.79 -8.73
CA ASP A 149 -2.35 18.47 -8.22
C ASP A 149 -2.30 17.93 -6.80
N LEU A 150 -1.16 17.40 -6.36
CA LEU A 150 -1.00 16.81 -5.03
C LEU A 150 -0.58 17.83 -3.98
N ILE A 151 -0.06 18.98 -4.36
CA ILE A 151 0.41 20.01 -3.42
C ILE A 151 -0.72 20.48 -2.48
N GLU A 152 -1.96 20.49 -2.97
CA GLU A 152 -3.11 20.95 -2.21
C GLU A 152 -3.66 19.91 -1.22
N ILE A 153 -3.19 18.67 -1.25
CA ILE A 153 -3.82 17.58 -0.53
C ILE A 153 -3.19 17.30 0.83
N GLY A 154 -1.88 17.40 0.93
CA GLY A 154 -1.21 16.86 2.09
C GLY A 154 -0.46 17.87 2.92
N PRO A 155 -0.11 17.47 4.15
CA PRO A 155 0.78 18.28 5.01
C PRO A 155 2.25 18.03 4.67
N PHE A 156 2.56 17.34 3.58
CA PHE A 156 3.93 17.00 3.20
C PHE A 156 4.30 17.66 1.86
N ILE A 157 5.60 17.78 1.65
CA ILE A 157 6.14 18.38 0.44
C ILE A 157 6.30 17.31 -0.63
N VAL A 158 5.68 17.53 -1.80
CA VAL A 158 5.80 16.62 -2.92
C VAL A 158 7.09 16.96 -3.70
N PRO A 159 7.92 15.96 -4.08
CA PRO A 159 9.16 16.23 -4.83
C PRO A 159 8.87 16.85 -6.19
N GLU A 160 9.72 17.76 -6.58
CA GLU A 160 9.64 18.39 -7.89
C GLU A 160 10.27 17.54 -8.98
#